data_5405798aa99387b0adf7e4c7f20f4fba
#
_entry.id   5405798aa99387b0adf7e4c7f20f4fba
#
_cell.length_a   1.000
_cell.length_b   1.000
_cell.length_c   1.000
_cell.angle_alpha   90.00
_cell.angle_beta   90.00
_cell.angle_gamma   90.00
#
_symmetry.space_group_name_H-M   'P 1'
#
loop_
_entity.id
_entity.type
_entity.pdbx_description
1 polymer ?
#
loop_
_entity_poly.entity_id
_entity_poly.type
_entity_poly.pdbx_seq_one_letter_code
_entity_poly.pdbx_strand_id
1 'polypeptide(L)'
;MSAPAPKKIRLDPFQSRCIEAVDAGESVMCSAHTSAGKTVVALHAIAKSLAAGQRVVYTSPIKALSNQKYRELQQIFEDVGLMTGETSVDADASCLVMTTEILRNMLYKGHELVREVQWVIFDEVHYMRDKERGVIWEECIILLPHAVRFVFLSATVPNGVEFARWVAHLHGRRCHLVTTQYRPTPLQHWALPAGGEGLHLVLDESGTFHPASLAAAAEQLQRSAAAQVGSRSSPDLKRLLTLLEREGLEPAIVFTFSRRECEGAAMAARSLATLPDEQLTAVRTIFDAAVSTLSAEDQQLPQLAKMLPLLERGVAVHHSGLLTVLKEVVEILFQEGLVKVRFASARHARPRLGHPCLRHHRGIIGVPRDTPHSDRPMHLPR
;
A
#
# COMPACT_ATOMS: atom_id res chain seq x y z
N MET A 1 42.11 2.49 1.35
CA MET A 1 40.99 2.47 0.38
C MET A 1 39.99 3.50 0.85
N SER A 2 39.83 4.58 0.10
CA SER A 2 38.93 5.71 0.43
C SER A 2 37.48 5.25 0.29
N ALA A 3 36.64 5.45 1.33
CA ALA A 3 35.22 5.19 1.28
C ALA A 3 34.58 6.02 0.15
N PRO A 4 33.66 5.44 -0.65
CA PRO A 4 33.00 6.19 -1.70
C PRO A 4 32.20 7.35 -1.10
N ALA A 5 32.37 8.55 -1.66
CA ALA A 5 31.65 9.74 -1.24
C ALA A 5 30.12 9.48 -1.28
N PRO A 6 29.35 9.97 -0.31
CA PRO A 6 27.91 9.75 -0.27
C PRO A 6 27.28 10.32 -1.54
N LYS A 7 26.57 9.49 -2.29
CA LYS A 7 25.82 9.92 -3.49
C LYS A 7 24.86 11.04 -3.06
N LYS A 8 25.07 12.25 -3.55
CA LYS A 8 24.11 13.36 -3.38
C LYS A 8 22.78 12.91 -3.96
N ILE A 9 21.79 12.70 -3.11
CA ILE A 9 20.41 12.42 -3.53
C ILE A 9 19.92 13.64 -4.30
N ARG A 10 19.68 13.48 -5.60
CA ARG A 10 19.11 14.53 -6.42
C ARG A 10 17.61 14.56 -6.16
N LEU A 11 17.14 15.60 -5.47
CA LEU A 11 15.72 15.78 -5.20
C LEU A 11 14.96 16.07 -6.50
N ASP A 12 13.75 15.52 -6.59
CA ASP A 12 12.78 15.87 -7.63
C ASP A 12 12.25 17.30 -7.38
N PRO A 13 11.88 18.09 -8.42
CA PRO A 13 11.28 19.42 -8.24
C PRO A 13 10.06 19.44 -7.32
N PHE A 14 9.28 18.36 -7.28
CA PHE A 14 8.17 18.19 -6.35
C PHE A 14 8.67 18.12 -4.90
N GLN A 15 9.68 17.28 -4.64
CA GLN A 15 10.29 17.11 -3.31
C GLN A 15 10.93 18.42 -2.84
N SER A 16 11.66 19.12 -3.72
CA SER A 16 12.31 20.39 -3.40
C SER A 16 11.30 21.43 -2.92
N ARG A 17 10.19 21.62 -3.65
CA ARG A 17 9.14 22.57 -3.25
C ARG A 17 8.47 22.20 -1.91
N CYS A 18 8.28 20.91 -1.64
CA CYS A 18 7.76 20.48 -0.35
C CYS A 18 8.74 20.77 0.79
N ILE A 19 10.04 20.53 0.57
CA ILE A 19 11.11 20.78 1.54
C ILE A 19 11.25 22.30 1.80
N GLU A 20 11.18 23.14 0.78
CA GLU A 20 11.19 24.60 0.91
C GLU A 20 10.07 25.10 1.85
N ALA A 21 8.85 24.55 1.72
CA ALA A 21 7.74 24.86 2.62
C ALA A 21 8.04 24.44 4.08
N VAL A 22 8.59 23.24 4.29
CA VAL A 22 9.02 22.77 5.61
C VAL A 22 10.12 23.65 6.19
N ASP A 23 11.08 24.09 5.36
CA ASP A 23 12.17 24.97 5.77
C ASP A 23 11.70 26.39 6.11
N ALA A 24 10.66 26.87 5.45
CA ALA A 24 9.98 28.11 5.80
C ALA A 24 9.15 27.99 7.11
N GLY A 25 9.02 26.79 7.68
CA GLY A 25 8.18 26.53 8.85
C GLY A 25 6.68 26.59 8.54
N GLU A 26 6.28 26.30 7.31
CA GLU A 26 4.91 26.30 6.84
C GLU A 26 4.41 24.86 6.60
N SER A 27 3.12 24.63 6.77
CA SER A 27 2.52 23.30 6.54
C SER A 27 2.48 22.98 5.05
N VAL A 28 2.59 21.68 4.72
CA VAL A 28 2.58 21.24 3.32
C VAL A 28 1.76 19.98 3.12
N MET A 29 0.95 19.98 2.07
CA MET A 29 0.26 18.80 1.55
C MET A 29 0.98 18.30 0.30
N CYS A 30 1.63 17.15 0.42
CA CYS A 30 2.32 16.44 -0.64
C CYS A 30 1.36 15.46 -1.32
N SER A 31 0.78 15.86 -2.44
CA SER A 31 -0.16 15.03 -3.21
C SER A 31 0.52 14.49 -4.46
N ALA A 32 0.87 13.21 -4.43
CA ALA A 32 1.60 12.54 -5.50
C ALA A 32 1.29 11.04 -5.53
N HIS A 33 1.50 10.43 -6.68
CA HIS A 33 1.36 8.99 -6.82
C HIS A 33 2.26 8.20 -5.84
N THR A 34 1.90 6.95 -5.59
CA THR A 34 2.76 6.02 -4.86
C THR A 34 4.11 5.91 -5.58
N SER A 35 5.20 5.77 -4.86
CA SER A 35 6.58 5.75 -5.36
C SER A 35 7.16 7.11 -5.82
N ALA A 36 6.41 8.23 -5.75
CA ALA A 36 6.95 9.55 -6.04
C ALA A 36 7.93 10.11 -4.97
N GLY A 37 8.29 9.29 -3.98
CA GLY A 37 9.27 9.67 -2.96
C GLY A 37 8.76 10.67 -1.90
N LYS A 38 7.45 10.69 -1.61
CA LYS A 38 6.85 11.56 -0.57
C LYS A 38 7.52 11.42 0.81
N THR A 39 7.99 10.22 1.13
CA THR A 39 8.65 9.92 2.42
C THR A 39 9.88 10.79 2.67
N VAL A 40 10.60 11.24 1.64
CA VAL A 40 11.76 12.12 1.77
C VAL A 40 11.39 13.45 2.46
N VAL A 41 10.20 13.98 2.18
CA VAL A 41 9.71 15.21 2.82
C VAL A 41 9.45 14.99 4.32
N ALA A 42 8.87 13.84 4.67
CA ALA A 42 8.66 13.46 6.07
C ALA A 42 9.99 13.31 6.81
N LEU A 43 10.96 12.60 6.21
CA LEU A 43 12.30 12.42 6.79
C LEU A 43 12.99 13.77 7.02
N HIS A 44 12.85 14.71 6.10
CA HIS A 44 13.40 16.06 6.25
C HIS A 44 12.75 16.81 7.42
N ALA A 45 11.43 16.74 7.55
CA ALA A 45 10.70 17.36 8.67
C ALA A 45 11.09 16.76 10.02
N ILE A 46 11.26 15.43 10.08
CA ILE A 46 11.73 14.72 11.29
C ILE A 46 13.16 15.19 11.64
N ALA A 47 14.09 15.12 10.70
CA ALA A 47 15.49 15.52 10.91
C ALA A 47 15.59 16.97 11.41
N LYS A 48 14.82 17.89 10.81
CA LYS A 48 14.76 19.28 11.22
C LYS A 48 14.23 19.47 12.64
N SER A 49 13.16 18.73 13.01
CA SER A 49 12.59 18.77 14.37
C SER A 49 13.56 18.27 15.40
N LEU A 50 14.17 17.12 15.18
CA LEU A 50 15.14 16.51 16.09
C LEU A 50 16.39 17.38 16.26
N ALA A 51 16.90 17.98 15.18
CA ALA A 51 18.03 18.91 15.24
C ALA A 51 17.71 20.19 16.06
N ALA A 52 16.44 20.58 16.13
CA ALA A 52 15.97 21.68 16.94
C ALA A 52 15.57 21.28 18.38
N GLY A 53 15.76 20.02 18.78
CA GLY A 53 15.35 19.49 20.07
C GLY A 53 13.82 19.47 20.26
N GLN A 54 13.07 19.35 19.18
CA GLN A 54 11.60 19.41 19.18
C GLN A 54 11.01 18.03 18.88
N ARG A 55 9.81 17.76 19.42
CA ARG A 55 9.09 16.52 19.16
C ARG A 55 8.37 16.54 17.82
N VAL A 56 8.33 15.37 17.19
CA VAL A 56 7.58 15.13 15.95
C VAL A 56 6.75 13.85 16.09
N VAL A 57 5.53 13.91 15.60
CA VAL A 57 4.62 12.76 15.56
C VAL A 57 4.42 12.32 14.10
N TYR A 58 4.65 11.04 13.83
CA TYR A 58 4.36 10.40 12.55
C TYR A 58 3.13 9.51 12.70
N THR A 59 2.03 9.84 12.02
CA THR A 59 0.82 9.02 12.07
C THR A 59 0.57 8.26 10.79
N SER A 60 0.04 7.05 10.93
CA SER A 60 -0.43 6.25 9.82
C SER A 60 -1.82 5.68 10.08
N PRO A 61 -2.58 5.30 9.03
CA PRO A 61 -3.97 4.85 9.18
C PRO A 61 -4.13 3.47 9.82
N ILE A 62 -3.08 2.68 9.88
CA ILE A 62 -3.17 1.29 10.36
C ILE A 62 -1.89 0.86 11.09
N LYS A 63 -2.05 -0.05 12.07
CA LYS A 63 -0.97 -0.59 12.91
C LYS A 63 0.21 -1.16 12.11
N ALA A 64 -0.08 -1.95 11.07
CA ALA A 64 0.97 -2.56 10.25
C ALA A 64 1.88 -1.52 9.58
N LEU A 65 1.31 -0.41 9.09
CA LEU A 65 2.10 0.69 8.53
C LEU A 65 2.89 1.44 9.61
N SER A 66 2.31 1.62 10.82
CA SER A 66 3.03 2.22 11.94
C SER A 66 4.26 1.38 12.33
N ASN A 67 4.09 0.07 12.48
CA ASN A 67 5.18 -0.84 12.82
C ASN A 67 6.28 -0.82 11.75
N GLN A 68 5.90 -0.82 10.48
CA GLN A 68 6.86 -0.74 9.39
C GLN A 68 7.61 0.60 9.40
N LYS A 69 6.90 1.73 9.54
CA LYS A 69 7.52 3.05 9.59
C LYS A 69 8.44 3.21 10.80
N TYR A 70 8.07 2.66 11.93
CA TYR A 70 8.93 2.60 13.09
C TYR A 70 10.26 1.91 12.78
N ARG A 71 10.23 0.70 12.19
CA ARG A 71 11.45 -0.02 11.79
C ARG A 71 12.29 0.75 10.76
N GLU A 72 11.65 1.38 9.77
CA GLU A 72 12.33 2.21 8.76
C GLU A 72 13.01 3.42 9.41
N LEU A 73 12.32 4.11 10.33
CA LEU A 73 12.83 5.31 10.99
C LEU A 73 13.93 5.00 12.01
N GLN A 74 13.88 3.87 12.71
CA GLN A 74 14.93 3.41 13.61
C GLN A 74 16.29 3.14 12.90
N GLN A 75 16.26 2.85 11.60
CA GLN A 75 17.48 2.69 10.81
C GLN A 75 18.14 4.04 10.48
N ILE A 76 17.43 5.14 10.65
CA ILE A 76 17.87 6.48 10.24
C ILE A 76 18.08 7.39 11.47
N PHE A 77 17.22 7.26 12.48
CA PHE A 77 17.21 8.10 13.69
C PHE A 77 17.33 7.23 14.93
N GLU A 78 18.08 7.73 15.94
CA GLU A 78 18.34 6.99 17.18
C GLU A 78 17.15 7.05 18.16
N ASP A 79 16.44 8.18 18.22
CA ASP A 79 15.37 8.47 19.19
C ASP A 79 13.99 8.35 18.55
N VAL A 80 13.52 7.11 18.37
CA VAL A 80 12.24 6.78 17.74
C VAL A 80 11.45 5.84 18.62
N GLY A 81 10.20 6.21 18.93
CA GLY A 81 9.24 5.41 19.66
C GLY A 81 8.04 4.96 18.82
N LEU A 82 7.30 3.98 19.32
CA LEU A 82 6.11 3.42 18.69
C LEU A 82 4.95 3.38 19.67
N MET A 83 3.78 3.89 19.28
CA MET A 83 2.54 3.78 20.04
C MET A 83 1.41 3.26 19.17
N THR A 84 0.93 2.06 19.47
CA THR A 84 -0.25 1.44 18.85
C THR A 84 -1.22 0.99 19.92
N GLY A 85 -2.42 0.52 19.54
CA GLY A 85 -3.41 0.04 20.52
C GLY A 85 -2.96 -1.19 21.32
N GLU A 86 -1.89 -1.87 20.89
CA GLU A 86 -1.41 -3.13 21.51
C GLU A 86 0.04 -3.03 21.98
N THR A 87 0.82 -2.09 21.44
CA THR A 87 2.26 -2.00 21.68
C THR A 87 2.64 -0.55 21.96
N SER A 88 3.43 -0.34 23.00
CA SER A 88 4.10 0.93 23.31
C SER A 88 5.57 0.65 23.54
N VAL A 89 6.43 1.31 22.76
CA VAL A 89 7.90 1.23 22.84
C VAL A 89 8.42 2.66 22.86
N ASP A 90 9.25 3.00 23.83
CA ASP A 90 9.88 4.32 24.00
C ASP A 90 8.89 5.48 23.78
N ALA A 91 7.82 5.51 24.63
CA ALA A 91 6.74 6.49 24.53
C ALA A 91 7.19 7.94 24.71
N ASP A 92 8.36 8.16 25.29
CA ASP A 92 8.97 9.46 25.53
C ASP A 92 9.92 9.91 24.42
N ALA A 93 10.12 9.11 23.37
CA ALA A 93 10.99 9.44 22.25
C ALA A 93 10.59 10.75 21.55
N SER A 94 11.57 11.47 21.04
CA SER A 94 11.34 12.74 20.32
C SER A 94 10.66 12.54 18.96
N CYS A 95 10.83 11.38 18.32
CA CYS A 95 10.08 10.97 17.12
C CYS A 95 9.12 9.84 17.47
N LEU A 96 7.82 10.11 17.53
CA LEU A 96 6.81 9.11 17.87
C LEU A 96 6.02 8.66 16.65
N VAL A 97 6.10 7.38 16.34
CA VAL A 97 5.27 6.74 15.32
C VAL A 97 4.01 6.17 15.98
N MET A 98 2.84 6.50 15.46
CA MET A 98 1.59 6.01 16.03
C MET A 98 0.47 5.88 14.98
N THR A 99 -0.63 5.22 15.35
CA THR A 99 -1.83 5.29 14.53
C THR A 99 -2.59 6.59 14.81
N THR A 100 -3.35 7.07 13.81
CA THR A 100 -4.11 8.33 13.96
C THR A 100 -5.13 8.26 15.09
N GLU A 101 -5.68 7.07 15.37
CA GLU A 101 -6.58 6.86 16.52
C GLU A 101 -5.89 7.10 17.87
N ILE A 102 -4.62 6.72 17.99
CA ILE A 102 -3.85 6.97 19.23
C ILE A 102 -3.64 8.47 19.42
N LEU A 103 -3.21 9.17 18.36
CA LEU A 103 -3.07 10.64 18.42
C LEU A 103 -4.39 11.30 18.86
N ARG A 104 -5.52 10.93 18.24
CA ARG A 104 -6.84 11.44 18.64
C ARG A 104 -7.13 11.21 20.13
N ASN A 105 -6.88 10.00 20.61
CA ASN A 105 -7.13 9.66 22.02
C ASN A 105 -6.25 10.47 22.97
N MET A 106 -5.00 10.75 22.59
CA MET A 106 -4.11 11.62 23.38
C MET A 106 -4.61 13.06 23.42
N LEU A 107 -5.11 13.58 22.29
CA LEU A 107 -5.70 14.91 22.19
C LEU A 107 -6.93 15.05 23.10
N TYR A 108 -7.86 14.10 23.06
CA TYR A 108 -9.03 14.11 23.91
C TYR A 108 -8.69 14.00 25.42
N LYS A 109 -7.64 13.28 25.76
CA LYS A 109 -7.15 13.16 27.14
C LYS A 109 -6.32 14.35 27.60
N GLY A 110 -6.01 15.30 26.73
CA GLY A 110 -5.15 16.45 27.06
C GLY A 110 -3.73 16.04 27.43
N HIS A 111 -3.19 14.99 26.79
CA HIS A 111 -1.88 14.45 27.12
C HIS A 111 -0.77 15.51 26.97
N GLU A 112 0.09 15.66 27.97
CA GLU A 112 1.11 16.72 28.01
C GLU A 112 2.06 16.69 26.81
N LEU A 113 2.40 15.51 26.34
CA LEU A 113 3.28 15.29 25.17
C LEU A 113 2.83 16.07 23.92
N VAL A 114 1.51 16.27 23.73
CA VAL A 114 0.97 17.01 22.59
C VAL A 114 1.43 18.47 22.57
N ARG A 115 1.71 19.05 23.76
CA ARG A 115 2.18 20.44 23.88
C ARG A 115 3.60 20.66 23.39
N GLU A 116 4.41 19.59 23.35
CA GLU A 116 5.81 19.62 22.93
C GLU A 116 5.97 19.32 21.43
N VAL A 117 4.88 18.91 20.76
CA VAL A 117 4.90 18.53 19.34
C VAL A 117 4.97 19.77 18.48
N GLN A 118 6.00 19.84 17.63
CA GLN A 118 6.18 20.91 16.66
C GLN A 118 5.61 20.52 15.29
N TRP A 119 5.81 19.28 14.88
CA TRP A 119 5.35 18.76 13.60
C TRP A 119 4.52 17.50 13.76
N VAL A 120 3.44 17.43 12.99
CA VAL A 120 2.68 16.18 12.83
C VAL A 120 2.69 15.79 11.36
N ILE A 121 3.17 14.58 11.10
CA ILE A 121 3.17 13.97 9.77
C ILE A 121 1.97 13.05 9.69
N PHE A 122 1.03 13.37 8.82
CA PHE A 122 -0.10 12.50 8.50
C PHE A 122 0.21 11.72 7.22
N ASP A 123 0.47 10.44 7.34
CA ASP A 123 0.68 9.57 6.18
C ASP A 123 -0.65 9.01 5.67
N GLU A 124 -0.71 8.82 4.35
CA GLU A 124 -1.87 8.26 3.64
C GLU A 124 -3.17 9.03 3.92
N VAL A 125 -3.13 10.35 3.88
CA VAL A 125 -4.27 11.25 4.20
C VAL A 125 -5.52 10.97 3.36
N HIS A 126 -5.40 10.35 2.20
CA HIS A 126 -6.54 9.97 1.38
C HIS A 126 -7.51 9.00 2.09
N TYR A 127 -7.10 8.36 3.20
CA TYR A 127 -7.99 7.61 4.10
C TYR A 127 -9.06 8.47 4.79
N MET A 128 -8.92 9.78 4.82
CA MET A 128 -10.00 10.70 5.27
C MET A 128 -11.31 10.53 4.50
N ARG A 129 -11.26 9.92 3.32
CA ARG A 129 -12.48 9.59 2.53
C ARG A 129 -13.21 8.35 3.03
N ASP A 130 -12.64 7.61 3.95
CA ASP A 130 -13.33 6.47 4.58
C ASP A 130 -14.49 6.99 5.43
N LYS A 131 -15.71 6.50 5.15
CA LYS A 131 -16.94 6.99 5.79
C LYS A 131 -16.99 6.75 7.30
N GLU A 132 -16.31 5.71 7.78
CA GLU A 132 -16.33 5.32 9.19
C GLU A 132 -15.16 5.93 9.96
N ARG A 133 -14.01 6.08 9.31
CA ARG A 133 -12.76 6.46 9.98
C ARG A 133 -12.25 7.86 9.61
N GLY A 134 -12.77 8.47 8.55
CA GLY A 134 -12.28 9.76 8.05
C GLY A 134 -12.35 10.89 9.08
N VAL A 135 -13.39 10.90 9.90
CA VAL A 135 -13.59 11.85 11.00
C VAL A 135 -12.41 11.91 11.97
N ILE A 136 -11.68 10.80 12.17
CA ILE A 136 -10.53 10.74 13.08
C ILE A 136 -9.43 11.73 12.69
N TRP A 137 -9.14 11.85 11.38
CA TRP A 137 -8.16 12.83 10.89
C TRP A 137 -8.63 14.25 11.08
N GLU A 138 -9.90 14.52 10.78
CA GLU A 138 -10.51 15.85 10.96
C GLU A 138 -10.43 16.28 12.42
N GLU A 139 -10.83 15.41 13.34
CA GLU A 139 -10.75 15.65 14.78
C GLU A 139 -9.30 15.93 15.25
N CYS A 140 -8.32 15.13 14.77
CA CYS A 140 -6.91 15.38 15.10
C CYS A 140 -6.46 16.75 14.63
N ILE A 141 -6.77 17.13 13.38
CA ILE A 141 -6.36 18.42 12.81
C ILE A 141 -7.02 19.58 13.59
N ILE A 142 -8.30 19.46 13.97
CA ILE A 142 -9.03 20.48 14.70
C ILE A 142 -8.50 20.64 16.13
N LEU A 143 -8.19 19.53 16.80
CA LEU A 143 -7.80 19.53 18.23
C LEU A 143 -6.33 19.85 18.47
N LEU A 144 -5.47 19.72 17.44
CA LEU A 144 -4.05 20.02 17.57
C LEU A 144 -3.82 21.53 17.81
N PRO A 145 -2.86 21.91 18.66
CA PRO A 145 -2.54 23.31 18.93
C PRO A 145 -2.19 24.09 17.65
N HIS A 146 -2.58 25.36 17.56
CA HIS A 146 -2.29 26.22 16.40
C HIS A 146 -0.78 26.40 16.10
N ALA A 147 0.07 26.13 17.10
CA ALA A 147 1.52 26.18 16.92
C ALA A 147 2.08 25.00 16.08
N VAL A 148 1.35 23.89 16.03
CA VAL A 148 1.75 22.67 15.33
C VAL A 148 1.72 22.90 13.81
N ARG A 149 2.69 22.34 13.11
CA ARG A 149 2.80 22.34 11.64
C ARG A 149 2.58 20.93 11.10
N PHE A 150 2.15 20.88 9.86
CA PHE A 150 1.73 19.63 9.25
C PHE A 150 2.51 19.27 8.00
N VAL A 151 2.83 18.00 7.87
CA VAL A 151 3.21 17.39 6.60
C VAL A 151 2.16 16.32 6.28
N PHE A 152 1.34 16.58 5.28
CA PHE A 152 0.35 15.63 4.79
C PHE A 152 0.91 14.88 3.58
N LEU A 153 1.03 13.55 3.71
CA LEU A 153 1.45 12.67 2.62
C LEU A 153 0.21 11.96 2.07
N SER A 154 -0.07 12.14 0.79
CA SER A 154 -1.27 11.59 0.19
C SER A 154 -1.03 11.08 -1.24
N ALA A 155 -1.81 10.08 -1.65
CA ALA A 155 -2.06 9.87 -3.07
C ALA A 155 -2.75 11.10 -3.67
N THR A 156 -2.95 11.13 -4.98
CA THR A 156 -3.67 12.24 -5.64
C THR A 156 -5.06 12.46 -5.07
N VAL A 157 -5.34 13.69 -4.64
CA VAL A 157 -6.62 14.09 -4.01
C VAL A 157 -7.28 15.16 -4.86
N PRO A 158 -8.50 14.96 -5.39
CA PRO A 158 -9.19 15.93 -6.26
C PRO A 158 -9.43 17.28 -5.58
N ASN A 159 -9.78 17.27 -4.29
CA ASN A 159 -10.10 18.46 -3.50
C ASN A 159 -8.92 18.95 -2.62
N GLY A 160 -7.68 18.71 -3.03
CA GLY A 160 -6.49 19.09 -2.24
C GLY A 160 -6.38 20.59 -1.96
N VAL A 161 -6.85 21.45 -2.88
CA VAL A 161 -6.85 22.90 -2.69
C VAL A 161 -7.80 23.32 -1.57
N GLU A 162 -9.00 22.75 -1.53
CA GLU A 162 -9.99 23.03 -0.48
C GLU A 162 -9.48 22.56 0.88
N PHE A 163 -8.88 21.37 0.92
CA PHE A 163 -8.27 20.83 2.12
C PHE A 163 -7.15 21.74 2.65
N ALA A 164 -6.21 22.14 1.80
CA ALA A 164 -5.11 23.02 2.21
C ALA A 164 -5.62 24.38 2.71
N ARG A 165 -6.65 24.95 2.06
CA ARG A 165 -7.32 26.18 2.52
C ARG A 165 -8.00 26.02 3.87
N TRP A 166 -8.69 24.90 4.08
CA TRP A 166 -9.34 24.57 5.34
C TRP A 166 -8.32 24.51 6.49
N VAL A 167 -7.22 23.76 6.31
CA VAL A 167 -6.14 23.67 7.31
C VAL A 167 -5.51 25.05 7.56
N ALA A 168 -5.27 25.84 6.51
CA ALA A 168 -4.69 27.16 6.64
C ALA A 168 -5.63 28.13 7.42
N HIS A 169 -6.92 28.06 7.17
CA HIS A 169 -7.93 28.84 7.89
C HIS A 169 -8.00 28.43 9.36
N LEU A 170 -8.03 27.16 9.64
CA LEU A 170 -8.15 26.60 10.98
C LEU A 170 -6.96 26.97 11.88
N HIS A 171 -5.74 26.90 11.35
CA HIS A 171 -4.53 27.15 12.13
C HIS A 171 -3.94 28.56 11.96
N GLY A 172 -4.57 29.43 11.15
CA GLY A 172 -4.10 30.80 10.89
C GLY A 172 -2.72 30.87 10.23
N ARG A 173 -2.28 29.81 9.53
CA ARG A 173 -0.98 29.67 8.89
C ARG A 173 -1.11 29.06 7.51
N ARG A 174 -0.13 29.32 6.64
CA ARG A 174 -0.14 28.76 5.28
C ARG A 174 0.00 27.24 5.31
N CYS A 175 -0.78 26.60 4.43
CA CYS A 175 -0.65 25.19 4.09
C CYS A 175 -0.49 25.09 2.56
N HIS A 176 0.70 24.70 2.11
CA HIS A 176 1.02 24.60 0.70
C HIS A 176 0.45 23.28 0.13
N LEU A 177 -0.16 23.35 -1.04
CA LEU A 177 -0.46 22.16 -1.83
C LEU A 177 0.60 22.01 -2.91
N VAL A 178 1.40 20.96 -2.83
CA VAL A 178 2.37 20.59 -3.87
C VAL A 178 1.90 19.30 -4.52
N THR A 179 1.70 19.34 -5.82
CA THR A 179 1.23 18.19 -6.60
C THR A 179 2.22 17.85 -7.70
N THR A 180 2.28 16.58 -8.06
CA THR A 180 2.95 16.10 -9.27
C THR A 180 2.12 15.04 -9.95
N GLN A 181 2.07 15.09 -11.27
CA GLN A 181 1.46 14.06 -12.09
C GLN A 181 2.50 13.01 -12.52
N TYR A 182 3.78 13.30 -12.29
CA TYR A 182 4.85 12.38 -12.63
C TYR A 182 4.72 11.07 -11.83
N ARG A 183 4.75 9.97 -12.55
CA ARG A 183 4.67 8.62 -12.01
C ARG A 183 5.96 7.88 -12.37
N PRO A 184 6.84 7.61 -11.38
CA PRO A 184 8.10 6.91 -11.63
C PRO A 184 7.92 5.53 -12.28
N THR A 185 6.85 4.82 -11.88
CA THR A 185 6.45 3.56 -12.50
C THR A 185 5.22 3.82 -13.36
N PRO A 186 5.30 3.74 -14.70
CA PRO A 186 4.17 3.91 -15.59
C PRO A 186 3.02 2.96 -15.25
N LEU A 187 1.78 3.40 -15.42
CA LEU A 187 0.59 2.57 -15.22
C LEU A 187 -0.17 2.42 -16.52
N GLN A 188 -0.34 1.19 -16.95
CA GLN A 188 -1.18 0.81 -18.07
C GLN A 188 -2.34 -0.05 -17.57
N HIS A 189 -3.49 0.04 -18.21
CA HIS A 189 -4.64 -0.81 -17.95
C HIS A 189 -4.91 -1.71 -19.15
N TRP A 190 -4.96 -3.00 -18.90
CA TRP A 190 -5.18 -4.01 -19.91
C TRP A 190 -6.41 -4.84 -19.59
N ALA A 191 -7.13 -5.27 -20.60
CA ALA A 191 -8.20 -6.25 -20.49
C ALA A 191 -7.77 -7.58 -21.07
N LEU A 192 -8.05 -8.67 -20.35
CA LEU A 192 -7.93 -10.05 -20.83
C LEU A 192 -9.35 -10.65 -20.81
N PRO A 193 -10.02 -10.79 -21.96
CA PRO A 193 -11.36 -11.37 -22.02
C PRO A 193 -11.30 -12.88 -21.70
N ALA A 194 -12.27 -13.35 -20.91
CA ALA A 194 -12.38 -14.76 -20.58
C ALA A 194 -12.56 -15.59 -21.88
N GLY A 195 -11.77 -16.67 -22.05
CA GLY A 195 -11.77 -17.46 -23.28
C GLY A 195 -11.26 -16.75 -24.53
N GLY A 196 -10.92 -15.46 -24.47
CA GLY A 196 -10.38 -14.69 -25.59
C GLY A 196 -8.86 -14.81 -25.73
N GLU A 197 -8.27 -14.23 -26.76
CA GLU A 197 -6.83 -14.25 -27.02
C GLU A 197 -6.21 -12.86 -26.85
N GLY A 198 -5.03 -12.82 -26.17
CA GLY A 198 -4.21 -11.61 -26.03
C GLY A 198 -4.67 -10.61 -24.98
N LEU A 199 -3.78 -9.66 -24.72
CA LEU A 199 -4.04 -8.50 -23.87
C LEU A 199 -4.48 -7.31 -24.72
N HIS A 200 -5.52 -6.64 -24.30
CA HIS A 200 -6.05 -5.45 -24.96
C HIS A 200 -5.72 -4.21 -24.11
N LEU A 201 -4.89 -3.31 -24.64
CA LEU A 201 -4.56 -2.05 -23.94
C LEU A 201 -5.80 -1.15 -23.93
N VAL A 202 -6.29 -0.84 -22.72
CA VAL A 202 -7.46 0.00 -22.48
C VAL A 202 -7.07 1.44 -22.19
N LEU A 203 -6.05 1.63 -21.35
CA LEU A 203 -5.52 2.93 -20.99
C LEU A 203 -3.99 2.86 -21.01
N ASP A 204 -3.34 3.75 -21.72
CA ASP A 204 -1.89 3.81 -21.80
C ASP A 204 -1.26 4.63 -20.65
N GLU A 205 0.06 4.73 -20.68
CA GLU A 205 0.86 5.45 -19.66
C GLU A 205 0.56 6.95 -19.60
N SER A 206 0.12 7.53 -20.72
CA SER A 206 -0.24 8.93 -20.82
C SER A 206 -1.65 9.23 -20.30
N GLY A 207 -2.42 8.18 -19.98
CA GLY A 207 -3.83 8.27 -19.60
C GLY A 207 -4.78 8.34 -20.80
N THR A 208 -4.29 8.02 -22.02
CA THR A 208 -5.12 7.97 -23.23
C THR A 208 -5.94 6.69 -23.25
N PHE A 209 -7.24 6.85 -23.39
CA PHE A 209 -8.17 5.72 -23.46
C PHE A 209 -8.28 5.19 -24.90
N HIS A 210 -8.26 3.86 -25.07
CA HIS A 210 -8.31 3.15 -26.34
C HIS A 210 -9.67 2.43 -26.54
N PRO A 211 -10.72 3.13 -26.98
CA PRO A 211 -12.09 2.57 -27.06
C PRO A 211 -12.19 1.39 -28.03
N ALA A 212 -11.46 1.40 -29.14
CA ALA A 212 -11.45 0.32 -30.12
C ALA A 212 -10.89 -1.00 -29.51
N SER A 213 -9.84 -0.90 -28.70
CA SER A 213 -9.24 -2.03 -27.99
C SER A 213 -10.19 -2.63 -26.97
N LEU A 214 -10.91 -1.77 -26.20
CA LEU A 214 -11.94 -2.22 -25.26
C LEU A 214 -13.13 -2.88 -25.98
N ALA A 215 -13.57 -2.33 -27.10
CA ALA A 215 -14.63 -2.90 -27.90
C ALA A 215 -14.25 -4.29 -28.44
N ALA A 216 -13.02 -4.47 -28.95
CA ALA A 216 -12.50 -5.77 -29.40
C ALA A 216 -12.46 -6.79 -28.24
N ALA A 217 -12.05 -6.38 -27.05
CA ALA A 217 -12.07 -7.24 -25.86
C ALA A 217 -13.51 -7.65 -25.48
N ALA A 218 -14.47 -6.71 -25.57
CA ALA A 218 -15.88 -6.98 -25.26
C ALA A 218 -16.51 -7.95 -26.28
N GLU A 219 -16.21 -7.80 -27.58
CA GLU A 219 -16.66 -8.73 -28.62
C GLU A 219 -16.09 -10.16 -28.41
N GLN A 220 -14.81 -10.27 -28.05
CA GLN A 220 -14.22 -11.58 -27.73
C GLN A 220 -14.91 -12.22 -26.55
N LEU A 221 -15.19 -11.45 -25.48
CA LEU A 221 -15.92 -11.93 -24.30
C LEU A 221 -17.32 -12.45 -24.66
N GLN A 222 -18.07 -11.72 -25.50
CA GLN A 222 -19.40 -12.13 -25.96
C GLN A 222 -19.36 -13.43 -26.79
N ARG A 223 -18.39 -13.56 -27.72
CA ARG A 223 -18.18 -14.79 -28.50
C ARG A 223 -17.86 -15.99 -27.61
N SER A 224 -16.98 -15.80 -26.63
CA SER A 224 -16.56 -16.84 -25.68
C SER A 224 -17.71 -17.24 -24.75
N ALA A 225 -18.53 -16.31 -24.27
CA ALA A 225 -19.71 -16.58 -23.45
C ALA A 225 -20.74 -17.43 -24.19
N ALA A 226 -20.94 -17.19 -25.48
CA ALA A 226 -21.82 -17.98 -26.34
C ALA A 226 -21.32 -19.42 -26.55
N ALA A 227 -20.00 -19.63 -26.52
CA ALA A 227 -19.36 -20.94 -26.71
C ALA A 227 -19.23 -21.78 -25.42
N GLN A 228 -19.23 -21.14 -24.25
CA GLN A 228 -18.96 -21.77 -22.93
C GLN A 228 -20.20 -21.89 -22.06
N VAL A 229 -21.26 -22.50 -22.52
CA VAL A 229 -22.34 -22.97 -21.65
C VAL A 229 -21.84 -24.19 -20.88
N GLY A 230 -21.20 -23.99 -19.72
CA GLY A 230 -20.92 -25.06 -18.77
C GLY A 230 -19.51 -25.21 -18.15
N SER A 231 -18.53 -24.39 -18.46
CA SER A 231 -17.17 -24.56 -17.88
C SER A 231 -16.77 -23.44 -16.94
N ARG A 232 -16.57 -23.75 -15.66
CA ARG A 232 -16.07 -22.83 -14.62
C ARG A 232 -14.56 -22.63 -14.71
N SER A 233 -14.12 -21.48 -15.14
CA SER A 233 -12.95 -20.61 -14.76
C SER A 233 -11.54 -21.14 -14.44
N SER A 234 -11.18 -22.40 -14.58
CA SER A 234 -9.80 -22.84 -14.34
C SER A 234 -8.80 -22.55 -15.49
N PRO A 235 -9.19 -22.61 -16.78
CA PRO A 235 -8.25 -22.40 -17.89
C PRO A 235 -7.78 -20.94 -18.04
N ASP A 236 -8.61 -19.95 -17.71
CA ASP A 236 -8.25 -18.54 -17.88
C ASP A 236 -7.19 -18.06 -16.89
N LEU A 237 -7.26 -18.51 -15.63
CA LEU A 237 -6.24 -18.20 -14.63
C LEU A 237 -4.87 -18.77 -15.05
N LYS A 238 -4.84 -20.01 -15.52
CA LYS A 238 -3.61 -20.64 -15.99
C LYS A 238 -3.00 -19.86 -17.15
N ARG A 239 -3.80 -19.48 -18.15
CA ARG A 239 -3.37 -18.68 -19.29
C ARG A 239 -2.80 -17.33 -18.85
N LEU A 240 -3.51 -16.64 -17.92
CA LEU A 240 -3.06 -15.37 -17.38
C LEU A 240 -1.68 -15.50 -16.73
N LEU A 241 -1.49 -16.49 -15.86
CA LEU A 241 -0.22 -16.69 -15.15
C LEU A 241 0.92 -17.03 -16.12
N THR A 242 0.68 -17.92 -17.09
CA THR A 242 1.65 -18.23 -18.14
C THR A 242 2.01 -17.00 -18.98
N LEU A 243 1.04 -16.12 -19.24
CA LEU A 243 1.28 -14.88 -19.98
C LEU A 243 2.11 -13.90 -19.14
N LEU A 244 1.83 -13.76 -17.83
CA LEU A 244 2.60 -12.90 -16.94
C LEU A 244 4.06 -13.34 -16.85
N GLU A 245 4.30 -14.64 -16.73
CA GLU A 245 5.64 -15.23 -16.72
C GLU A 245 6.37 -14.97 -18.05
N ARG A 246 5.73 -15.25 -19.19
CA ARG A 246 6.29 -15.06 -20.51
C ARG A 246 6.66 -13.60 -20.80
N GLU A 247 5.81 -12.66 -20.41
CA GLU A 247 6.02 -11.22 -20.63
C GLU A 247 6.89 -10.58 -19.52
N GLY A 248 7.38 -11.35 -18.55
CA GLY A 248 8.21 -10.86 -17.44
C GLY A 248 7.50 -9.84 -16.55
N LEU A 249 6.18 -9.99 -16.36
CA LEU A 249 5.33 -9.10 -15.56
C LEU A 249 5.20 -9.54 -14.10
N GLU A 250 6.10 -10.40 -13.64
CA GLU A 250 6.21 -10.79 -12.23
C GLU A 250 7.12 -9.83 -11.44
N PRO A 251 6.91 -9.70 -10.10
CA PRO A 251 5.84 -10.30 -9.32
C PRO A 251 4.47 -9.64 -9.55
N ALA A 252 3.39 -10.43 -9.45
CA ALA A 252 2.03 -10.00 -9.70
C ALA A 252 1.11 -10.18 -8.49
N ILE A 253 0.07 -9.33 -8.38
CA ILE A 253 -0.99 -9.46 -7.38
C ILE A 253 -2.30 -9.70 -8.10
N VAL A 254 -2.97 -10.81 -7.78
CA VAL A 254 -4.28 -11.18 -8.30
C VAL A 254 -5.33 -10.90 -7.22
N PHE A 255 -6.26 -9.99 -7.49
CA PHE A 255 -7.36 -9.69 -6.57
C PHE A 255 -8.58 -10.56 -6.86
N THR A 256 -9.12 -11.19 -5.79
CA THR A 256 -10.35 -11.96 -5.81
C THR A 256 -11.39 -11.34 -4.88
N PHE A 257 -12.68 -11.68 -5.05
CA PHE A 257 -13.75 -11.07 -4.26
C PHE A 257 -14.07 -11.79 -2.96
N SER A 258 -13.59 -13.02 -2.79
CA SER A 258 -13.80 -13.80 -1.57
C SER A 258 -12.54 -14.53 -1.11
N ARG A 259 -12.47 -14.87 0.20
CA ARG A 259 -11.37 -15.67 0.75
C ARG A 259 -11.30 -17.05 0.09
N ARG A 260 -12.46 -17.69 -0.14
CA ARG A 260 -12.54 -19.01 -0.76
C ARG A 260 -12.04 -19.01 -2.20
N GLU A 261 -12.39 -17.98 -2.99
CA GLU A 261 -11.85 -17.79 -4.35
C GLU A 261 -10.33 -17.56 -4.32
N CYS A 262 -9.85 -16.75 -3.37
CA CYS A 262 -8.44 -16.46 -3.17
C CYS A 262 -7.63 -17.76 -2.94
N GLU A 263 -8.06 -18.58 -1.99
CA GLU A 263 -7.42 -19.87 -1.67
C GLU A 263 -7.54 -20.86 -2.83
N GLY A 264 -8.72 -20.95 -3.46
CA GLY A 264 -8.96 -21.83 -4.60
C GLY A 264 -8.10 -21.47 -5.82
N ALA A 265 -7.96 -20.19 -6.12
CA ALA A 265 -7.10 -19.69 -7.21
C ALA A 265 -5.62 -19.97 -6.94
N ALA A 266 -5.16 -19.76 -5.69
CA ALA A 266 -3.80 -20.09 -5.30
C ALA A 266 -3.48 -21.58 -5.42
N MET A 267 -4.41 -22.44 -5.00
CA MET A 267 -4.28 -23.89 -5.14
C MET A 267 -4.23 -24.32 -6.62
N ALA A 268 -5.02 -23.69 -7.49
CA ALA A 268 -4.98 -23.96 -8.94
C ALA A 268 -3.65 -23.48 -9.58
N ALA A 269 -3.09 -22.39 -9.07
CA ALA A 269 -1.82 -21.84 -9.55
C ALA A 269 -0.58 -22.63 -9.10
N ARG A 270 -0.70 -23.48 -8.09
CA ARG A 270 0.41 -24.26 -7.51
C ARG A 270 1.21 -25.09 -8.52
N SER A 271 0.57 -25.54 -9.59
CA SER A 271 1.21 -26.38 -10.62
C SER A 271 2.04 -25.60 -11.65
N LEU A 272 2.00 -24.26 -11.63
CA LEU A 272 2.54 -23.42 -12.71
C LEU A 272 3.92 -22.84 -12.40
N ALA A 273 4.24 -22.63 -11.11
CA ALA A 273 5.49 -22.03 -10.70
C ALA A 273 6.43 -23.07 -10.07
N THR A 274 7.73 -22.94 -10.33
CA THR A 274 8.78 -23.71 -9.67
C THR A 274 9.90 -22.74 -9.30
N LEU A 275 10.26 -22.69 -8.01
CA LEU A 275 11.40 -21.89 -7.56
C LEU A 275 12.69 -22.70 -7.68
N PRO A 276 13.83 -22.06 -7.97
CA PRO A 276 15.15 -22.66 -7.86
C PRO A 276 15.44 -23.13 -6.41
N ASP A 277 16.31 -24.15 -6.26
CA ASP A 277 16.60 -24.75 -4.96
C ASP A 277 17.14 -23.75 -3.90
N GLU A 278 17.93 -22.77 -4.35
CA GLU A 278 18.42 -21.69 -3.50
C GLU A 278 17.29 -20.84 -2.94
N GLN A 279 16.31 -20.47 -3.77
CA GLN A 279 15.12 -19.72 -3.36
C GLN A 279 14.20 -20.55 -2.46
N LEU A 280 14.08 -21.86 -2.71
CA LEU A 280 13.33 -22.78 -1.83
C LEU A 280 13.92 -22.81 -0.42
N THR A 281 15.24 -22.87 -0.30
CA THR A 281 15.94 -22.82 0.99
C THR A 281 15.67 -21.52 1.73
N ALA A 282 15.72 -20.38 1.03
CA ALA A 282 15.42 -19.08 1.62
C ALA A 282 13.95 -18.98 2.10
N VAL A 283 13.00 -19.48 1.31
CA VAL A 283 11.57 -19.52 1.69
C VAL A 283 11.37 -20.32 2.96
N ARG A 284 11.96 -21.53 3.05
CA ARG A 284 11.87 -22.37 4.25
C ARG A 284 12.49 -21.71 5.46
N THR A 285 13.68 -21.14 5.34
CA THR A 285 14.37 -20.45 6.44
C THR A 285 13.52 -19.32 7.02
N ILE A 286 12.94 -18.48 6.17
CA ILE A 286 12.07 -17.36 6.61
C ILE A 286 10.78 -17.89 7.24
N PHE A 287 10.18 -18.92 6.65
CA PHE A 287 8.96 -19.52 7.16
C PHE A 287 9.18 -20.17 8.53
N ASP A 288 10.20 -21.01 8.67
CA ASP A 288 10.52 -21.73 9.90
C ASP A 288 10.90 -20.76 11.03
N ALA A 289 11.67 -19.73 10.73
CA ALA A 289 12.00 -18.67 11.68
C ALA A 289 10.75 -17.97 12.22
N ALA A 290 9.78 -17.66 11.34
CA ALA A 290 8.52 -17.06 11.75
C ALA A 290 7.63 -18.00 12.54
N VAL A 291 7.52 -19.29 12.14
CA VAL A 291 6.72 -20.29 12.83
C VAL A 291 7.30 -20.62 14.21
N SER A 292 8.62 -20.59 14.39
CA SER A 292 9.25 -20.82 15.68
C SER A 292 8.89 -19.80 16.77
N THR A 293 8.38 -18.65 16.39
CA THR A 293 7.89 -17.61 17.33
C THR A 293 6.49 -17.92 17.90
N LEU A 294 5.77 -18.87 17.32
CA LEU A 294 4.43 -19.28 17.74
C LEU A 294 4.46 -20.29 18.88
N SER A 295 3.36 -20.35 19.64
CA SER A 295 3.16 -21.41 20.64
C SER A 295 3.13 -22.80 19.99
N ALA A 296 3.45 -23.86 20.76
CA ALA A 296 3.44 -25.23 20.25
C ALA A 296 2.06 -25.66 19.71
N GLU A 297 0.98 -25.11 20.24
CA GLU A 297 -0.40 -25.35 19.77
C GLU A 297 -0.66 -24.65 18.43
N ASP A 298 -0.22 -23.39 18.30
CA ASP A 298 -0.39 -22.59 17.08
C ASP A 298 0.46 -23.12 15.91
N GLN A 299 1.61 -23.74 16.18
CA GLN A 299 2.43 -24.40 15.17
C GLN A 299 1.75 -25.58 14.47
N GLN A 300 0.69 -26.14 15.07
CA GLN A 300 -0.08 -27.25 14.50
C GLN A 300 -1.29 -26.77 13.65
N LEU A 301 -1.50 -25.46 13.52
CA LEU A 301 -2.65 -24.96 12.80
C LEU A 301 -2.64 -25.33 11.31
N PRO A 302 -3.78 -25.79 10.76
CA PRO A 302 -3.88 -26.23 9.36
C PRO A 302 -3.49 -25.17 8.33
N GLN A 303 -3.54 -23.88 8.70
CA GLN A 303 -3.13 -22.78 7.82
C GLN A 303 -1.64 -22.83 7.49
N LEU A 304 -0.78 -23.21 8.45
CA LEU A 304 0.67 -23.33 8.24
C LEU A 304 0.98 -24.46 7.26
N ALA A 305 0.39 -25.63 7.50
CA ALA A 305 0.57 -26.81 6.64
C ALA A 305 0.11 -26.57 5.19
N LYS A 306 -0.91 -25.73 4.98
CA LYS A 306 -1.41 -25.39 3.64
C LYS A 306 -0.58 -24.29 2.96
N MET A 307 0.00 -23.37 3.73
CA MET A 307 0.71 -22.22 3.17
C MET A 307 2.10 -22.58 2.65
N LEU A 308 2.89 -23.34 3.39
CA LEU A 308 4.26 -23.68 3.01
C LEU A 308 4.37 -24.27 1.59
N PRO A 309 3.55 -25.29 1.19
CA PRO A 309 3.62 -25.83 -0.17
C PRO A 309 3.28 -24.86 -1.29
N LEU A 310 2.54 -23.77 -0.99
CA LEU A 310 2.27 -22.71 -1.95
C LEU A 310 3.47 -21.78 -2.05
N LEU A 311 4.05 -21.38 -0.92
CA LEU A 311 5.23 -20.50 -0.86
C LEU A 311 6.43 -21.14 -1.55
N GLU A 312 6.65 -22.42 -1.41
CA GLU A 312 7.69 -23.18 -2.11
C GLU A 312 7.51 -23.19 -3.64
N ARG A 313 6.33 -22.83 -4.13
CA ARG A 313 6.02 -22.67 -5.55
C ARG A 313 6.00 -21.21 -5.99
N GLY A 314 6.43 -20.28 -5.13
CA GLY A 314 6.37 -18.86 -5.42
C GLY A 314 4.93 -18.29 -5.47
N VAL A 315 3.97 -19.00 -4.91
CA VAL A 315 2.56 -18.61 -4.82
C VAL A 315 2.19 -18.31 -3.38
N ALA A 316 1.47 -17.22 -3.15
CA ALA A 316 1.00 -16.86 -1.81
C ALA A 316 -0.48 -16.45 -1.79
N VAL A 317 -1.08 -16.59 -0.62
CA VAL A 317 -2.43 -16.10 -0.30
C VAL A 317 -2.32 -15.00 0.74
N HIS A 318 -3.12 -13.93 0.58
CA HIS A 318 -3.15 -12.83 1.54
C HIS A 318 -4.59 -12.31 1.74
N HIS A 319 -5.18 -12.61 2.89
CA HIS A 319 -6.51 -12.12 3.27
C HIS A 319 -6.66 -12.03 4.79
N SER A 320 -7.72 -11.38 5.27
CA SER A 320 -7.95 -11.13 6.70
C SER A 320 -8.16 -12.38 7.57
N GLY A 321 -8.41 -13.54 6.98
CA GLY A 321 -8.59 -14.81 7.70
C GLY A 321 -7.28 -15.55 7.98
N LEU A 322 -6.13 -15.04 7.52
CA LEU A 322 -4.83 -15.62 7.83
C LEU A 322 -4.31 -15.13 9.18
N LEU A 323 -3.51 -15.99 9.81
CA LEU A 323 -2.70 -15.61 10.97
C LEU A 323 -1.83 -14.40 10.65
N THR A 324 -1.61 -13.54 11.65
CA THR A 324 -0.80 -12.32 11.48
C THR A 324 0.62 -12.64 11.03
N VAL A 325 1.24 -13.65 11.64
CA VAL A 325 2.58 -14.14 11.29
C VAL A 325 2.65 -14.59 9.83
N LEU A 326 1.65 -15.33 9.33
CA LEU A 326 1.61 -15.74 7.91
C LEU A 326 1.48 -14.56 6.95
N LYS A 327 0.75 -13.51 7.33
CA LYS A 327 0.67 -12.28 6.51
C LYS A 327 2.03 -11.61 6.42
N GLU A 328 2.76 -11.51 7.54
CA GLU A 328 4.10 -10.94 7.58
C GLU A 328 5.09 -11.77 6.74
N VAL A 329 5.08 -13.08 6.87
CA VAL A 329 5.90 -13.97 6.03
C VAL A 329 5.64 -13.75 4.54
N VAL A 330 4.36 -13.73 4.14
CA VAL A 330 3.98 -13.49 2.73
C VAL A 330 4.46 -12.13 2.26
N GLU A 331 4.38 -11.11 3.11
CA GLU A 331 4.84 -9.75 2.78
C GLU A 331 6.35 -9.69 2.60
N ILE A 332 7.12 -10.32 3.49
CA ILE A 332 8.59 -10.40 3.40
C ILE A 332 9.00 -11.15 2.13
N LEU A 333 8.46 -12.36 1.91
CA LEU A 333 8.81 -13.18 0.74
C LEU A 333 8.45 -12.50 -0.58
N PHE A 334 7.37 -11.72 -0.58
CA PHE A 334 6.97 -10.96 -1.75
C PHE A 334 7.89 -9.75 -1.99
N GLN A 335 8.38 -9.08 -0.96
CA GLN A 335 9.37 -7.99 -1.05
C GLN A 335 10.72 -8.49 -1.57
N GLU A 336 11.13 -9.66 -1.11
CA GLU A 336 12.37 -10.33 -1.54
C GLU A 336 12.26 -10.95 -2.96
N GLY A 337 11.08 -10.87 -3.60
CA GLY A 337 10.85 -11.43 -4.93
C GLY A 337 10.80 -12.96 -4.97
N LEU A 338 10.69 -13.61 -3.82
CA LEU A 338 10.55 -15.06 -3.68
C LEU A 338 9.12 -15.55 -3.94
N VAL A 339 8.13 -14.67 -3.77
CA VAL A 339 6.75 -14.91 -4.19
C VAL A 339 6.51 -14.21 -5.52
N LYS A 340 6.22 -14.98 -6.56
CA LYS A 340 5.97 -14.50 -7.92
C LYS A 340 4.54 -14.04 -8.11
N VAL A 341 3.58 -14.75 -7.51
CA VAL A 341 2.16 -14.44 -7.61
C VAL A 341 1.51 -14.45 -6.23
N ARG A 342 0.87 -13.35 -5.86
CA ARG A 342 0.12 -13.22 -4.62
C ARG A 342 -1.36 -13.05 -4.89
N PHE A 343 -2.18 -13.96 -4.38
CA PHE A 343 -3.63 -13.86 -4.41
C PHE A 343 -4.13 -13.08 -3.20
N ALA A 344 -4.92 -12.04 -3.41
CA ALA A 344 -5.43 -11.19 -2.36
C ALA A 344 -6.95 -11.00 -2.44
N SER A 345 -7.64 -10.98 -1.30
CA SER A 345 -9.09 -10.76 -1.26
C SER A 345 -9.42 -9.27 -1.36
N ALA A 346 -10.21 -8.88 -2.38
CA ALA A 346 -10.59 -7.50 -2.66
C ALA A 346 -11.46 -6.82 -1.58
N ARG A 347 -12.16 -7.58 -0.73
CA ARG A 347 -12.92 -7.00 0.39
C ARG A 347 -12.05 -6.26 1.42
N HIS A 348 -10.76 -6.61 1.48
CA HIS A 348 -9.76 -5.97 2.32
C HIS A 348 -8.69 -5.24 1.52
N ALA A 349 -8.64 -5.48 0.24
CA ALA A 349 -7.94 -4.70 -0.76
C ALA A 349 -8.87 -3.63 -1.36
N ARG A 350 -9.64 -2.91 -0.56
CA ARG A 350 -9.84 -1.50 -0.89
C ARG A 350 -8.42 -1.00 -1.10
N PRO A 351 -8.09 -0.42 -2.24
CA PRO A 351 -6.70 -0.24 -2.63
C PRO A 351 -5.98 0.50 -1.51
N ARG A 352 -5.35 -0.24 -0.63
CA ARG A 352 -4.29 0.24 0.24
C ARG A 352 -3.12 0.47 -0.72
N LEU A 353 -3.32 1.43 -1.63
CA LEU A 353 -2.34 1.84 -2.64
C LEU A 353 -1.04 2.36 -2.00
N GLY A 354 -1.03 2.50 -0.68
CA GLY A 354 0.13 2.82 0.12
C GLY A 354 0.86 1.61 0.73
N HIS A 355 0.39 0.37 0.50
CA HIS A 355 1.11 -0.79 1.04
C HIS A 355 2.49 -0.87 0.38
N PRO A 356 3.59 -0.95 1.15
CA PRO A 356 4.95 -0.96 0.62
C PRO A 356 5.19 -2.08 -0.40
N CYS A 357 4.50 -3.21 -0.26
CA CYS A 357 4.51 -4.29 -1.23
C CYS A 357 4.04 -3.90 -2.63
N LEU A 358 3.37 -2.75 -2.82
CA LEU A 358 2.93 -2.28 -4.14
C LEU A 358 3.95 -1.35 -4.82
N ARG A 359 5.03 -0.98 -4.14
CA ARG A 359 5.99 -0.01 -4.67
C ARG A 359 6.83 -0.54 -5.85
N HIS A 360 6.90 -1.85 -6.04
CA HIS A 360 7.76 -2.48 -7.04
C HIS A 360 7.04 -3.41 -8.01
N HIS A 361 5.69 -3.38 -8.08
CA HIS A 361 4.94 -4.36 -8.86
C HIS A 361 4.61 -3.87 -10.27
N ARG A 362 4.84 -4.76 -11.23
CA ARG A 362 4.54 -4.54 -12.65
C ARG A 362 3.09 -4.88 -13.04
N GLY A 363 2.36 -5.65 -12.21
CA GLY A 363 0.99 -6.06 -12.55
C GLY A 363 0.04 -6.14 -11.36
N ILE A 364 -1.15 -5.56 -11.49
CA ILE A 364 -2.31 -5.71 -10.58
C ILE A 364 -3.46 -6.24 -11.43
N ILE A 365 -4.01 -7.40 -11.04
CA ILE A 365 -5.03 -8.08 -11.82
C ILE A 365 -6.28 -8.27 -10.96
N GLY A 366 -7.41 -7.82 -11.47
CA GLY A 366 -8.73 -8.08 -10.87
C GLY A 366 -9.46 -9.19 -11.63
N VAL A 367 -9.91 -10.22 -10.94
CA VAL A 367 -10.77 -11.26 -11.51
C VAL A 367 -12.22 -10.86 -11.23
N PRO A 368 -13.09 -10.67 -12.26
CA PRO A 368 -14.50 -10.32 -12.07
C PRO A 368 -15.28 -11.42 -11.37
N ARG A 369 -16.33 -11.05 -10.64
CA ARG A 369 -17.34 -12.03 -10.18
C ARG A 369 -18.22 -12.45 -11.36
N ASP A 370 -18.52 -13.75 -11.42
CA ASP A 370 -19.73 -14.21 -12.11
C ASP A 370 -20.95 -13.65 -11.36
N THR A 371 -21.52 -12.56 -11.82
CA THR A 371 -22.85 -12.10 -11.38
C THR A 371 -23.90 -12.87 -12.17
N PRO A 372 -24.87 -13.54 -11.52
CA PRO A 372 -26.08 -13.95 -12.23
C PRO A 372 -26.81 -12.69 -12.68
N HIS A 373 -27.28 -12.72 -13.92
CA HIS A 373 -28.00 -11.65 -14.60
C HIS A 373 -28.94 -10.87 -13.70
N SER A 374 -28.70 -9.58 -13.53
CA SER A 374 -29.74 -8.59 -13.29
C SER A 374 -29.52 -7.47 -14.31
N ASP A 375 -30.44 -7.38 -15.25
CA ASP A 375 -30.54 -6.31 -16.24
C ASP A 375 -30.64 -4.94 -15.55
N ARG A 376 -29.51 -4.25 -15.44
CA ARG A 376 -29.48 -2.80 -15.21
C ARG A 376 -28.43 -2.17 -16.13
N PRO A 377 -28.82 -1.23 -16.99
CA PRO A 377 -27.86 -0.51 -17.83
C PRO A 377 -26.89 0.28 -16.96
N MET A 378 -25.58 0.14 -17.23
CA MET A 378 -24.54 0.97 -16.62
C MET A 378 -24.69 2.41 -17.13
N HIS A 379 -25.14 3.31 -16.27
CA HIS A 379 -24.96 4.75 -16.48
C HIS A 379 -23.49 5.11 -16.23
N LEU A 380 -22.78 5.44 -17.29
CA LEU A 380 -21.48 6.13 -17.22
C LEU A 380 -21.76 7.59 -16.78
N PRO A 381 -21.11 8.09 -15.73
CA PRO A 381 -21.17 9.52 -15.41
C PRO A 381 -20.37 10.31 -16.46
N ARG A 382 -20.99 11.40 -16.93
CA ARG A 382 -20.39 12.41 -17.80
C ARG A 382 -19.26 13.16 -17.10
#